data_511a626d881e6468d777179c8e75eba9
#
_entry.id   511a626d881e6468d777179c8e75eba9
#
_cell.length_a   1.000
_cell.length_b   1.000
_cell.length_c   1.000
_cell.angle_alpha   90.00
_cell.angle_beta   90.00
_cell.angle_gamma   90.00
#
_symmetry.space_group_name_H-M   'P 1'
#
loop_
_entity.id
_entity.type
_entity.pdbx_description
1 polymer ?
#
loop_
_entity_poly.entity_id
_entity_poly.type
_entity_poly.pdbx_seq_one_letter_code
_entity_poly.pdbx_strand_id
1 'polypeptide(L)'
;MKTQQFARSAMVLVGWSLALNVWAFGDKPLKVIVPGPPGGTIDTAARVVGQQMSVDIGRPVIIENRAGATGSIGLSAMLKADPDGNTIALGPSNLLVEAPLVMKVPYDPLNDIVSIARVALTSYVLVTSATYPAKDFQGLVAHLKTRKGKANFASYGTGTVSQYSGLIFSNQADLGMQHVGYLGSPQALQDVIGDQVDIMFDGMVTSLPLIKGGLLRAYAVAGKSRSRYLPDVPTMTELGYPQIQFQGQVCFYGSSKLPADVLAKLQAIIKKAASVPAVQKKLIDVGLEPDVSVDTPALLAEHKLLSQRNAAIVKKFDIQPN
;
A
#
# COMPACT_ATOMS: atom_id res chain seq x y z
N MET A 1 -82.36 -38.91 0.09
CA MET A 1 -81.34 -38.76 -0.94
C MET A 1 -80.59 -37.48 -0.64
N LYS A 2 -79.42 -37.57 0.03
CA LYS A 2 -78.61 -36.45 0.47
C LYS A 2 -77.21 -36.65 -0.15
N THR A 3 -76.85 -35.84 -1.09
CA THR A 3 -75.51 -35.77 -1.72
C THR A 3 -74.60 -34.88 -0.87
N GLN A 4 -73.59 -35.47 -0.28
CA GLN A 4 -72.53 -34.73 0.42
C GLN A 4 -71.46 -34.23 -0.58
N GLN A 5 -71.28 -32.94 -0.61
CA GLN A 5 -70.16 -32.28 -1.30
C GLN A 5 -68.93 -32.29 -0.40
N PHE A 6 -67.89 -32.96 -0.82
CA PHE A 6 -66.52 -32.84 -0.21
C PHE A 6 -65.81 -31.66 -0.78
N ALA A 7 -65.61 -30.62 0.05
CA ALA A 7 -64.71 -29.52 -0.26
C ALA A 7 -63.26 -29.99 -0.05
N ARG A 8 -62.44 -30.00 -1.11
CA ARG A 8 -60.99 -30.20 -1.05
C ARG A 8 -60.31 -28.87 -0.83
N SER A 9 -59.84 -28.62 0.40
CA SER A 9 -58.93 -27.49 0.71
C SER A 9 -57.53 -27.82 0.17
N ALA A 10 -57.12 -27.15 -0.89
CA ALA A 10 -55.74 -27.17 -1.35
C ALA A 10 -54.92 -26.23 -0.48
N MET A 11 -54.05 -26.80 0.34
CA MET A 11 -53.07 -26.09 1.17
C MET A 11 -51.87 -25.75 0.30
N VAL A 12 -51.76 -24.48 -0.10
CA VAL A 12 -50.58 -23.95 -0.83
C VAL A 12 -49.45 -23.75 0.16
N LEU A 13 -48.51 -24.67 0.21
CA LEU A 13 -47.22 -24.49 0.89
C LEU A 13 -46.36 -23.54 0.07
N VAL A 14 -46.34 -22.27 0.46
CA VAL A 14 -45.33 -21.30 -0.02
C VAL A 14 -44.02 -21.63 0.68
N GLY A 15 -43.21 -22.43 0.00
CA GLY A 15 -41.83 -22.68 0.42
C GLY A 15 -41.00 -21.38 0.31
N TRP A 16 -40.74 -20.77 1.45
CA TRP A 16 -39.68 -19.77 1.54
C TRP A 16 -38.33 -20.48 1.34
N SER A 17 -37.85 -20.45 0.11
CA SER A 17 -36.46 -20.79 -0.19
C SER A 17 -35.58 -19.71 0.43
N LEU A 18 -35.17 -19.87 1.68
CA LEU A 18 -33.99 -19.19 2.24
C LEU A 18 -32.84 -19.61 1.36
N ALA A 19 -32.44 -18.74 0.43
CA ALA A 19 -31.18 -18.84 -0.28
C ALA A 19 -30.09 -18.70 0.78
N LEU A 20 -29.66 -19.82 1.36
CA LEU A 20 -28.41 -19.93 2.09
C LEU A 20 -27.33 -19.55 1.09
N ASN A 21 -26.84 -18.31 1.20
CA ASN A 21 -25.60 -17.91 0.57
C ASN A 21 -24.49 -18.80 1.15
N VAL A 22 -24.29 -19.98 0.55
CA VAL A 22 -23.15 -20.84 0.85
C VAL A 22 -21.92 -20.07 0.39
N TRP A 23 -21.22 -19.47 1.35
CA TRP A 23 -19.98 -18.79 1.12
C TRP A 23 -18.96 -19.79 0.60
N ALA A 24 -18.42 -19.54 -0.60
CA ALA A 24 -17.48 -20.45 -1.27
C ALA A 24 -16.17 -20.70 -0.50
N PHE A 25 -15.93 -19.97 0.60
CA PHE A 25 -14.71 -20.05 1.39
C PHE A 25 -14.81 -20.91 2.66
N GLY A 26 -15.96 -21.55 2.93
CA GLY A 26 -16.20 -22.30 4.18
C GLY A 26 -16.08 -21.40 5.44
N ASP A 27 -15.97 -22.05 6.62
CA ASP A 27 -15.89 -21.37 7.94
C ASP A 27 -14.47 -20.92 8.33
N LYS A 28 -13.46 -21.15 7.47
CA LYS A 28 -12.07 -20.78 7.77
C LYS A 28 -11.90 -19.27 7.85
N PRO A 29 -11.08 -18.73 8.78
CA PRO A 29 -10.72 -17.32 8.79
C PRO A 29 -10.09 -16.88 7.45
N LEU A 30 -10.41 -15.66 7.02
CA LEU A 30 -9.70 -15.02 5.90
C LEU A 30 -8.39 -14.44 6.40
N LYS A 31 -7.29 -14.95 5.89
CA LYS A 31 -5.95 -14.45 6.22
C LYS A 31 -5.53 -13.37 5.22
N VAL A 32 -5.13 -12.21 5.74
CA VAL A 32 -4.52 -11.13 4.96
C VAL A 32 -3.06 -11.00 5.35
N ILE A 33 -2.18 -11.42 4.48
CA ILE A 33 -0.73 -11.26 4.67
C ILE A 33 -0.35 -9.82 4.34
N VAL A 34 0.33 -9.16 5.28
CA VAL A 34 0.90 -7.83 5.12
C VAL A 34 2.40 -7.96 4.97
N PRO A 35 2.99 -7.64 3.79
CA PRO A 35 4.42 -7.77 3.52
C PRO A 35 5.21 -6.58 4.10
N GLY A 36 5.01 -6.28 5.37
CA GLY A 36 5.63 -5.18 6.09
C GLY A 36 5.48 -5.30 7.60
N PRO A 37 6.18 -4.44 8.36
CA PRO A 37 6.11 -4.47 9.81
C PRO A 37 4.77 -3.93 10.34
N PRO A 38 4.37 -4.31 11.56
CA PRO A 38 3.25 -3.68 12.26
C PRO A 38 3.43 -2.16 12.37
N GLY A 39 2.33 -1.42 12.29
CA GLY A 39 2.32 0.05 12.38
C GLY A 39 2.76 0.79 11.11
N GLY A 40 3.19 0.07 10.07
CA GLY A 40 3.46 0.66 8.75
C GLY A 40 2.19 1.00 7.99
N THR A 41 2.33 1.74 6.88
CA THR A 41 1.21 2.17 6.02
C THR A 41 0.27 1.03 5.63
N ILE A 42 0.83 -0.11 5.21
CA ILE A 42 0.05 -1.25 4.73
C ILE A 42 -0.65 -1.97 5.90
N ASP A 43 0.02 -2.13 7.03
CA ASP A 43 -0.59 -2.72 8.23
C ASP A 43 -1.79 -1.89 8.71
N THR A 44 -1.64 -0.57 8.74
CA THR A 44 -2.72 0.35 9.10
C THR A 44 -3.92 0.20 8.15
N ALA A 45 -3.70 0.18 6.83
CA ALA A 45 -4.75 -0.03 5.84
C ALA A 45 -5.42 -1.40 5.99
N ALA A 46 -4.62 -2.46 6.21
CA ALA A 46 -5.12 -3.83 6.39
C ALA A 46 -6.07 -3.95 7.58
N ARG A 47 -5.71 -3.32 8.71
CA ARG A 47 -6.55 -3.34 9.91
C ARG A 47 -7.85 -2.56 9.74
N VAL A 48 -7.78 -1.40 9.08
CA VAL A 48 -8.96 -0.56 8.84
C VAL A 48 -9.96 -1.28 7.91
N VAL A 49 -9.50 -1.79 6.77
CA VAL A 49 -10.37 -2.47 5.79
C VAL A 49 -10.75 -3.88 6.29
N GLY A 50 -9.79 -4.64 6.84
CA GLY A 50 -10.00 -6.00 7.33
C GLY A 50 -11.02 -6.09 8.47
N GLN A 51 -11.08 -5.09 9.35
CA GLN A 51 -12.10 -5.03 10.39
C GLN A 51 -13.52 -4.99 9.78
N GLN A 52 -13.73 -4.16 8.76
CA GLN A 52 -15.02 -4.08 8.08
C GLN A 52 -15.32 -5.35 7.28
N MET A 53 -14.30 -5.90 6.59
CA MET A 53 -14.46 -7.19 5.90
C MET A 53 -14.92 -8.28 6.86
N SER A 54 -14.34 -8.36 8.07
CA SER A 54 -14.74 -9.34 9.09
C SER A 54 -16.22 -9.22 9.48
N VAL A 55 -16.70 -7.98 9.65
CA VAL A 55 -18.13 -7.70 9.91
C VAL A 55 -19.00 -8.14 8.73
N ASP A 56 -18.59 -7.78 7.51
CA ASP A 56 -19.39 -8.03 6.30
C ASP A 56 -19.52 -9.51 5.94
N ILE A 57 -18.48 -10.31 6.24
CA ILE A 57 -18.48 -11.75 5.92
C ILE A 57 -18.86 -12.64 7.11
N GLY A 58 -19.03 -12.06 8.32
CA GLY A 58 -19.44 -12.79 9.52
C GLY A 58 -18.41 -13.79 10.05
N ARG A 59 -17.11 -13.65 9.66
CA ARG A 59 -16.01 -14.50 10.10
C ARG A 59 -14.72 -13.70 10.33
N PRO A 60 -13.74 -14.22 11.11
CA PRO A 60 -12.51 -13.49 11.39
C PRO A 60 -11.70 -13.20 10.12
N VAL A 61 -11.20 -11.96 10.02
CA VAL A 61 -10.14 -11.55 9.11
C VAL A 61 -8.86 -11.36 9.92
N ILE A 62 -7.86 -12.22 9.68
CA ILE A 62 -6.61 -12.24 10.44
C ILE A 62 -5.55 -11.51 9.65
N ILE A 63 -5.00 -10.44 10.23
CA ILE A 63 -3.88 -9.69 9.66
C ILE A 63 -2.57 -10.31 10.16
N GLU A 64 -1.75 -10.80 9.23
CA GLU A 64 -0.47 -11.44 9.51
C GLU A 64 0.69 -10.66 8.87
N ASN A 65 1.52 -10.01 9.69
CA ASN A 65 2.68 -9.28 9.20
C ASN A 65 3.84 -10.22 8.88
N ARG A 66 4.36 -10.16 7.64
CA ARG A 66 5.54 -10.90 7.16
C ARG A 66 6.47 -9.96 6.42
N ALA A 67 7.24 -9.20 7.19
CA ALA A 67 8.25 -8.29 6.67
C ALA A 67 9.48 -9.03 6.14
N GLY A 68 10.29 -8.34 5.34
CA GLY A 68 11.59 -8.81 4.85
C GLY A 68 11.69 -8.86 3.32
N ALA A 69 12.91 -8.72 2.81
CA ALA A 69 13.24 -8.67 1.39
C ALA A 69 12.27 -7.76 0.60
N THR A 70 12.12 -6.52 1.08
CA THR A 70 11.20 -5.50 0.50
C THR A 70 9.76 -6.00 0.33
N GLY A 71 9.32 -6.95 1.19
CA GLY A 71 7.97 -7.53 1.16
C GLY A 71 7.83 -8.81 0.34
N SER A 72 8.85 -9.24 -0.40
CA SER A 72 8.77 -10.46 -1.23
C SER A 72 8.57 -11.74 -0.40
N ILE A 73 9.01 -11.75 0.88
CA ILE A 73 8.74 -12.86 1.81
C ILE A 73 7.24 -13.03 2.04
N GLY A 74 6.54 -11.92 2.34
CA GLY A 74 5.10 -11.95 2.57
C GLY A 74 4.32 -12.35 1.32
N LEU A 75 4.67 -11.80 0.17
CA LEU A 75 3.99 -12.12 -1.09
C LEU A 75 4.23 -13.58 -1.51
N SER A 76 5.45 -14.09 -1.32
CA SER A 76 5.76 -15.51 -1.56
C SER A 76 4.99 -16.44 -0.62
N ALA A 77 4.75 -16.03 0.63
CA ALA A 77 3.94 -16.80 1.55
C ALA A 77 2.47 -16.87 1.12
N MET A 78 1.91 -15.80 0.55
CA MET A 78 0.57 -15.80 -0.06
C MET A 78 0.53 -16.75 -1.27
N LEU A 79 1.53 -16.72 -2.15
CA LEU A 79 1.60 -17.58 -3.34
C LEU A 79 1.76 -19.07 -3.03
N LYS A 80 2.33 -19.42 -1.86
CA LYS A 80 2.48 -20.81 -1.39
C LYS A 80 1.22 -21.36 -0.72
N ALA A 81 0.27 -20.51 -0.38
CA ALA A 81 -1.01 -20.95 0.16
C ALA A 81 -1.91 -21.52 -0.94
N ASP A 82 -2.90 -22.32 -0.56
CA ASP A 82 -3.90 -22.83 -1.49
C ASP A 82 -4.63 -21.66 -2.18
N PRO A 83 -4.83 -21.69 -3.50
CA PRO A 83 -5.52 -20.64 -4.23
C PRO A 83 -7.05 -20.75 -4.09
N ASP A 84 -7.52 -20.96 -2.86
CA ASP A 84 -8.93 -21.12 -2.47
C ASP A 84 -9.59 -19.80 -2.02
N GLY A 85 -8.82 -18.71 -1.97
CA GLY A 85 -9.28 -17.39 -1.55
C GLY A 85 -9.27 -17.15 -0.03
N ASN A 86 -8.90 -18.13 0.81
CA ASN A 86 -8.78 -17.93 2.25
C ASN A 86 -7.45 -17.26 2.67
N THR A 87 -6.47 -17.15 1.76
CA THR A 87 -5.23 -16.40 1.98
C THR A 87 -5.00 -15.44 0.83
N ILE A 88 -4.98 -14.14 1.15
CA ILE A 88 -4.68 -13.05 0.23
C ILE A 88 -3.60 -12.16 0.85
N ALA A 89 -3.07 -11.22 0.08
CA ALA A 89 -2.14 -10.22 0.63
C ALA A 89 -2.70 -8.81 0.45
N LEU A 90 -2.37 -7.89 1.36
CA LEU A 90 -2.48 -6.46 1.12
C LEU A 90 -1.08 -5.88 1.06
N GLY A 91 -0.73 -5.24 -0.03
CA GLY A 91 0.61 -4.72 -0.24
C GLY A 91 0.65 -3.46 -1.09
N PRO A 92 1.79 -2.77 -1.10
CA PRO A 92 2.00 -1.64 -2.01
C PRO A 92 2.30 -2.15 -3.42
N SER A 93 2.01 -1.32 -4.43
CA SER A 93 2.28 -1.66 -5.84
C SER A 93 3.76 -1.89 -6.16
N ASN A 94 4.68 -1.33 -5.35
CA ASN A 94 6.13 -1.50 -5.56
C ASN A 94 6.58 -2.98 -5.56
N LEU A 95 5.83 -3.87 -4.91
CA LEU A 95 6.11 -5.32 -4.95
C LEU A 95 6.06 -5.90 -6.36
N LEU A 96 5.29 -5.28 -7.26
CA LEU A 96 5.11 -5.73 -8.64
C LEU A 96 5.91 -4.88 -9.64
N VAL A 97 6.14 -3.59 -9.34
CA VAL A 97 6.59 -2.62 -10.36
C VAL A 97 7.95 -1.98 -10.09
N GLU A 98 8.47 -2.03 -8.86
CA GLU A 98 9.80 -1.50 -8.52
C GLU A 98 10.76 -2.59 -8.05
N ALA A 99 10.39 -3.35 -7.01
CA ALA A 99 11.27 -4.35 -6.40
C ALA A 99 11.83 -5.36 -7.41
N PRO A 100 11.04 -5.90 -8.38
CA PRO A 100 11.56 -6.84 -9.38
C PRO A 100 12.62 -6.24 -10.33
N LEU A 101 12.72 -4.92 -10.41
CA LEU A 101 13.70 -4.23 -11.27
C LEU A 101 15.09 -4.14 -10.62
N VAL A 102 15.16 -4.24 -9.29
CA VAL A 102 16.39 -4.00 -8.51
C VAL A 102 16.74 -5.13 -7.56
N MET A 103 15.95 -6.21 -7.55
CA MET A 103 16.25 -7.41 -6.77
C MET A 103 15.60 -8.64 -7.40
N LYS A 104 16.24 -9.80 -7.18
CA LYS A 104 15.66 -11.07 -7.59
C LYS A 104 14.49 -11.43 -6.66
N VAL A 105 13.29 -11.50 -7.19
CA VAL A 105 12.10 -11.97 -6.48
C VAL A 105 11.78 -13.42 -6.88
N PRO A 106 11.24 -14.27 -5.99
CA PRO A 106 10.96 -15.68 -6.28
C PRO A 106 9.56 -15.90 -6.89
N TYR A 107 9.07 -14.93 -7.68
CA TYR A 107 7.78 -14.98 -8.38
C TYR A 107 7.83 -14.12 -9.64
N ASP A 108 6.94 -14.40 -10.59
CA ASP A 108 6.69 -13.49 -11.72
C ASP A 108 5.60 -12.48 -11.31
N PRO A 109 5.96 -11.18 -11.17
CA PRO A 109 5.03 -10.18 -10.63
C PRO A 109 3.78 -9.95 -11.50
N LEU A 110 3.84 -10.26 -12.79
CA LEU A 110 2.74 -10.01 -13.73
C LEU A 110 1.94 -11.27 -14.08
N ASN A 111 2.53 -12.47 -13.89
CA ASN A 111 1.91 -13.72 -14.27
C ASN A 111 1.47 -14.58 -13.08
N ASP A 112 2.18 -14.53 -11.92
CA ASP A 112 1.83 -15.32 -10.75
C ASP A 112 0.79 -14.63 -9.84
N ILE A 113 0.60 -13.31 -10.01
CA ILE A 113 -0.17 -12.47 -9.08
C ILE A 113 -1.31 -11.77 -9.81
N VAL A 114 -2.49 -11.81 -9.19
CA VAL A 114 -3.64 -11.02 -9.63
C VAL A 114 -3.90 -9.89 -8.64
N SER A 115 -4.08 -8.66 -9.14
CA SER A 115 -4.58 -7.54 -8.35
C SER A 115 -6.08 -7.70 -8.17
N ILE A 116 -6.50 -8.02 -6.94
CA ILE A 116 -7.92 -8.24 -6.62
C ILE A 116 -8.64 -6.89 -6.56
N ALA A 117 -8.08 -5.93 -5.82
CA ALA A 117 -8.65 -4.59 -5.65
C ALA A 117 -7.59 -3.59 -5.20
N ARG A 118 -7.64 -2.36 -5.71
CA ARG A 118 -7.03 -1.20 -5.08
C ARG A 118 -8.03 -0.62 -4.08
N VAL A 119 -7.58 -0.21 -2.90
CA VAL A 119 -8.44 0.34 -1.85
C VAL A 119 -8.06 1.76 -1.46
N ALA A 120 -6.81 2.15 -1.69
CA ALA A 120 -6.34 3.50 -1.41
C ALA A 120 -5.11 3.86 -2.23
N LEU A 121 -4.84 5.16 -2.30
CA LEU A 121 -3.59 5.75 -2.74
C LEU A 121 -2.85 6.30 -1.52
N THR A 122 -1.53 6.40 -1.60
CA THR A 122 -0.71 7.06 -0.59
C THR A 122 0.25 8.04 -1.24
N SER A 123 0.43 9.18 -0.62
CA SER A 123 1.44 10.17 -1.00
C SER A 123 2.69 10.01 -0.13
N TYR A 124 3.80 10.51 -0.62
CA TYR A 124 5.09 10.50 0.06
C TYR A 124 5.51 11.92 0.39
N VAL A 125 6.21 12.07 1.52
CA VAL A 125 6.67 13.36 2.04
C VAL A 125 8.16 13.29 2.38
N LEU A 126 8.91 14.31 2.00
CA LEU A 126 10.31 14.51 2.40
C LEU A 126 10.32 15.08 3.82
N VAL A 127 10.92 14.34 4.74
CA VAL A 127 11.01 14.70 6.15
C VAL A 127 12.44 14.67 6.68
N THR A 128 12.67 15.45 7.73
CA THR A 128 13.81 15.37 8.65
C THR A 128 13.31 15.31 10.08
N SER A 129 14.20 15.23 11.08
CA SER A 129 13.85 15.57 12.45
C SER A 129 13.37 17.03 12.54
N ALA A 130 12.56 17.35 13.54
CA ALA A 130 12.12 18.72 13.77
C ALA A 130 13.26 19.66 14.17
N THR A 131 14.32 19.10 14.77
CA THR A 131 15.53 19.79 15.24
C THR A 131 16.57 20.02 14.13
N TYR A 132 16.38 19.42 12.95
CA TYR A 132 17.32 19.52 11.84
C TYR A 132 17.65 20.97 11.47
N PRO A 133 18.92 21.33 11.22
CA PRO A 133 19.36 22.74 11.06
C PRO A 133 18.97 23.37 9.71
N ALA A 134 17.73 23.13 9.27
CA ALA A 134 17.14 23.76 8.09
C ALA A 134 15.66 24.06 8.37
N LYS A 135 15.22 25.28 8.04
CA LYS A 135 13.82 25.69 8.29
C LYS A 135 12.92 25.53 7.07
N ASP A 136 13.49 25.54 5.89
CA ASP A 136 12.81 25.44 4.59
C ASP A 136 13.59 24.53 3.63
N PHE A 137 13.01 24.25 2.48
CA PHE A 137 13.62 23.36 1.49
C PHE A 137 14.97 23.89 0.93
N GLN A 138 15.10 25.19 0.73
CA GLN A 138 16.35 25.79 0.22
C GLN A 138 17.46 25.64 1.26
N GLY A 139 17.15 25.92 2.52
CA GLY A 139 18.04 25.68 3.65
C GLY A 139 18.44 24.23 3.81
N LEU A 140 17.48 23.29 3.58
CA LEU A 140 17.77 21.85 3.60
C LEU A 140 18.80 21.49 2.52
N VAL A 141 18.57 21.89 1.27
CA VAL A 141 19.52 21.63 0.17
C VAL A 141 20.88 22.25 0.44
N ALA A 142 20.91 23.50 0.92
CA ALA A 142 22.16 24.20 1.26
C ALA A 142 22.93 23.46 2.37
N HIS A 143 22.25 23.04 3.45
CA HIS A 143 22.87 22.30 4.53
C HIS A 143 23.41 20.95 4.06
N LEU A 144 22.62 20.18 3.30
CA LEU A 144 23.05 18.88 2.74
C LEU A 144 24.27 19.03 1.83
N LYS A 145 24.39 20.12 1.06
CA LYS A 145 25.57 20.42 0.23
C LYS A 145 26.84 20.61 1.07
N THR A 146 26.76 21.20 2.27
CA THR A 146 27.93 21.31 3.18
C THR A 146 28.38 19.94 3.69
N ARG A 147 27.52 18.93 3.61
CA ARG A 147 27.78 17.55 4.02
C ARG A 147 27.86 16.59 2.84
N LYS A 148 28.17 17.10 1.63
CA LYS A 148 28.27 16.29 0.40
C LYS A 148 29.13 15.04 0.62
N GLY A 149 28.60 13.87 0.27
CA GLY A 149 29.24 12.57 0.45
C GLY A 149 29.20 12.00 1.88
N LYS A 150 28.74 12.79 2.87
CA LYS A 150 28.62 12.37 4.28
C LYS A 150 27.16 12.33 4.75
N ALA A 151 26.27 13.05 4.09
CA ALA A 151 24.86 13.02 4.38
C ALA A 151 24.27 11.67 3.95
N ASN A 152 23.19 11.27 4.62
CA ASN A 152 22.52 10.01 4.35
C ASN A 152 21.00 10.19 4.21
N PHE A 153 20.35 9.19 3.63
CA PHE A 153 18.89 9.13 3.57
C PHE A 153 18.38 7.73 3.90
N ALA A 154 17.30 7.67 4.66
CA ALA A 154 16.62 6.43 4.97
C ALA A 154 15.66 6.00 3.88
N SER A 155 15.45 4.69 3.75
CA SER A 155 14.31 4.10 3.05
C SER A 155 13.80 2.86 3.77
N TYR A 156 12.57 2.47 3.50
CA TYR A 156 12.01 1.20 4.00
C TYR A 156 12.33 0.01 3.08
N GLY A 157 13.45 0.05 2.37
CA GLY A 157 14.02 -1.05 1.60
C GLY A 157 14.42 -0.69 0.17
N THR A 158 15.24 -1.55 -0.41
CA THR A 158 15.68 -1.46 -1.80
C THR A 158 14.50 -1.68 -2.76
N GLY A 159 14.45 -0.93 -3.87
CA GLY A 159 13.37 -1.01 -4.84
C GLY A 159 12.06 -0.42 -4.33
N THR A 160 12.12 0.54 -3.42
CA THR A 160 10.95 1.26 -2.92
C THR A 160 10.94 2.70 -3.43
N VAL A 161 9.75 3.30 -3.51
CA VAL A 161 9.60 4.73 -3.84
C VAL A 161 10.44 5.61 -2.91
N SER A 162 10.59 5.21 -1.65
CA SER A 162 11.45 5.92 -0.68
C SER A 162 12.90 5.96 -1.15
N GLN A 163 13.46 4.82 -1.54
CA GLN A 163 14.82 4.74 -2.07
C GLN A 163 14.94 5.53 -3.38
N TYR A 164 14.03 5.31 -4.33
CA TYR A 164 14.08 5.98 -5.63
C TYR A 164 14.05 7.51 -5.47
N SER A 165 13.16 8.03 -4.63
CA SER A 165 13.08 9.46 -4.36
C SER A 165 14.35 10.02 -3.77
N GLY A 166 14.96 9.31 -2.80
CA GLY A 166 16.23 9.69 -2.19
C GLY A 166 17.39 9.70 -3.19
N LEU A 167 17.51 8.67 -4.03
CA LEU A 167 18.54 8.57 -5.06
C LEU A 167 18.40 9.67 -6.13
N ILE A 168 17.18 9.89 -6.63
CA ILE A 168 16.88 10.94 -7.60
C ILE A 168 17.23 12.31 -7.00
N PHE A 169 16.80 12.59 -5.77
CA PHE A 169 17.06 13.83 -5.07
C PHE A 169 18.56 14.05 -4.88
N SER A 170 19.26 13.04 -4.34
CA SER A 170 20.71 13.07 -4.13
C SER A 170 21.49 13.36 -5.42
N ASN A 171 21.09 12.71 -6.52
CA ASN A 171 21.73 12.90 -7.82
C ASN A 171 21.46 14.30 -8.41
N GLN A 172 20.19 14.74 -8.44
CA GLN A 172 19.81 16.02 -9.06
C GLN A 172 20.33 17.24 -8.27
N ALA A 173 20.40 17.14 -6.95
CA ALA A 173 20.93 18.19 -6.10
C ALA A 173 22.45 18.11 -5.91
N ASP A 174 23.12 17.12 -6.52
CA ASP A 174 24.57 16.85 -6.41
C ASP A 174 25.04 16.71 -4.97
N LEU A 175 24.35 15.86 -4.17
CA LEU A 175 24.59 15.69 -2.74
C LEU A 175 25.50 14.50 -2.41
N GLY A 176 25.54 13.46 -3.26
CA GLY A 176 26.32 12.24 -3.02
C GLY A 176 25.91 11.52 -1.74
N MET A 177 24.60 11.49 -1.40
CA MET A 177 24.11 10.92 -0.15
C MET A 177 24.23 9.40 -0.10
N GLN A 178 24.46 8.88 1.10
CA GLN A 178 24.49 7.43 1.36
C GLN A 178 23.09 6.91 1.68
N HIS A 179 22.73 5.76 1.10
CA HIS A 179 21.46 5.10 1.38
C HIS A 179 21.55 4.22 2.63
N VAL A 180 20.57 4.33 3.53
CA VAL A 180 20.38 3.46 4.69
C VAL A 180 19.03 2.76 4.58
N GLY A 181 19.07 1.43 4.36
CA GLY A 181 17.85 0.61 4.19
C GLY A 181 17.34 0.06 5.52
N TYR A 182 16.03 0.14 5.73
CA TYR A 182 15.31 -0.40 6.89
C TYR A 182 14.26 -1.43 6.46
N LEU A 183 13.73 -2.19 7.40
CA LEU A 183 12.64 -3.15 7.13
C LEU A 183 11.27 -2.47 6.99
N GLY A 184 11.16 -1.19 7.33
CA GLY A 184 9.91 -0.42 7.25
C GLY A 184 10.04 0.97 7.85
N SER A 185 9.03 1.82 7.59
CA SER A 185 8.99 3.22 8.03
C SER A 185 9.14 3.42 9.54
N PRO A 186 8.53 2.63 10.45
CA PRO A 186 8.60 2.92 11.87
C PRO A 186 10.03 2.95 12.41
N GLN A 187 10.90 2.01 12.01
CA GLN A 187 12.30 1.98 12.43
C GLN A 187 13.10 3.13 11.82
N ALA A 188 12.92 3.36 10.50
CA ALA A 188 13.60 4.42 9.79
C ALA A 188 13.29 5.81 10.39
N LEU A 189 12.01 6.06 10.72
CA LEU A 189 11.58 7.34 11.30
C LEU A 189 12.12 7.57 12.71
N GLN A 190 12.35 6.51 13.50
CA GLN A 190 13.02 6.65 14.82
C GLN A 190 14.45 7.19 14.63
N ASP A 191 15.19 6.68 13.67
CA ASP A 191 16.56 7.13 13.39
C ASP A 191 16.59 8.53 12.75
N VAL A 192 15.59 8.90 11.95
CA VAL A 192 15.41 10.27 11.45
C VAL A 192 15.12 11.23 12.62
N ILE A 193 14.21 10.89 13.53
CA ILE A 193 13.89 11.71 14.72
C ILE A 193 15.11 11.87 15.63
N GLY A 194 15.93 10.80 15.75
CA GLY A 194 17.15 10.78 16.52
C GLY A 194 18.37 11.38 15.82
N ASP A 195 18.21 12.05 14.67
CA ASP A 195 19.29 12.65 13.86
C ASP A 195 20.39 11.64 13.46
N GLN A 196 20.12 10.33 13.47
CA GLN A 196 21.04 9.30 12.97
C GLN A 196 21.01 9.25 11.44
N VAL A 197 19.90 9.64 10.83
CA VAL A 197 19.71 9.76 9.40
C VAL A 197 19.16 11.15 9.07
N ASP A 198 19.72 11.77 8.03
CA ASP A 198 19.44 13.17 7.70
C ASP A 198 18.02 13.39 7.17
N ILE A 199 17.61 12.58 6.20
CA ILE A 199 16.32 12.74 5.53
C ILE A 199 15.66 11.39 5.23
N MET A 200 14.36 11.42 4.97
CA MET A 200 13.61 10.31 4.41
C MET A 200 12.47 10.80 3.50
N PHE A 201 12.24 10.13 2.39
CA PHE A 201 10.96 10.18 1.70
C PHE A 201 10.07 9.07 2.26
N ASP A 202 9.11 9.42 3.08
CA ASP A 202 8.26 8.44 3.76
C ASP A 202 6.78 8.56 3.38
N GLY A 203 6.01 7.51 3.67
CA GLY A 203 4.56 7.50 3.46
C GLY A 203 3.83 8.47 4.38
N MET A 204 2.80 9.14 3.87
CA MET A 204 2.01 10.08 4.65
C MET A 204 1.43 9.48 5.93
N VAL A 205 1.03 8.21 5.90
CA VAL A 205 0.40 7.50 7.05
C VAL A 205 1.31 7.49 8.28
N THR A 206 2.59 7.20 8.09
CA THR A 206 3.56 7.08 9.17
C THR A 206 4.14 8.43 9.59
N SER A 207 4.32 9.34 8.64
CA SER A 207 4.91 10.66 8.90
C SER A 207 3.91 11.68 9.44
N LEU A 208 2.64 11.67 9.01
CA LEU A 208 1.67 12.72 9.35
C LEU A 208 1.46 12.91 10.87
N PRO A 209 1.27 11.84 11.68
CA PRO A 209 1.14 12.00 13.12
C PRO A 209 2.41 12.57 13.78
N LEU A 210 3.59 12.22 13.28
CA LEU A 210 4.87 12.71 13.79
C LEU A 210 5.12 14.17 13.38
N ILE A 211 4.70 14.56 12.17
CA ILE A 211 4.75 15.97 11.72
C ILE A 211 3.81 16.82 12.59
N LYS A 212 2.56 16.37 12.80
CA LYS A 212 1.57 17.05 13.65
C LYS A 212 2.02 17.12 15.12
N GLY A 213 2.74 16.08 15.57
CA GLY A 213 3.33 16.01 16.91
C GLY A 213 4.61 16.83 17.08
N GLY A 214 5.11 17.49 16.02
CA GLY A 214 6.32 18.31 16.08
C GLY A 214 7.63 17.52 16.22
N LEU A 215 7.63 16.22 15.91
CA LEU A 215 8.82 15.37 15.93
C LEU A 215 9.53 15.34 14.56
N LEU A 216 8.78 15.53 13.49
CA LEU A 216 9.31 15.63 12.12
C LEU A 216 8.96 16.98 11.50
N ARG A 217 9.81 17.43 10.57
CA ARG A 217 9.54 18.57 9.69
C ARG A 217 9.37 18.10 8.27
N ALA A 218 8.27 18.52 7.62
CA ALA A 218 7.99 18.26 6.21
C ALA A 218 8.54 19.40 5.34
N TYR A 219 9.17 19.05 4.21
CA TYR A 219 9.72 20.03 3.27
C TYR A 219 9.05 19.98 1.90
N ALA A 220 8.66 18.81 1.45
CA ALA A 220 8.03 18.64 0.14
C ALA A 220 7.20 17.37 0.09
N VAL A 221 6.20 17.33 -0.78
CA VAL A 221 5.46 16.10 -1.11
C VAL A 221 5.83 15.61 -2.51
N ALA A 222 5.93 14.28 -2.68
CA ALA A 222 6.29 13.66 -3.96
C ALA A 222 5.06 13.39 -4.85
N GLY A 223 3.95 14.11 -4.64
CA GLY A 223 2.71 13.96 -5.41
C GLY A 223 2.65 14.86 -6.65
N LYS A 224 1.64 14.64 -7.51
CA LYS A 224 1.30 15.52 -8.64
C LYS A 224 0.81 16.89 -8.18
N SER A 225 0.19 16.95 -7.01
CA SER A 225 -0.33 18.14 -6.35
C SER A 225 0.04 18.10 -4.88
N ARG A 226 -0.13 19.23 -4.20
CA ARG A 226 0.05 19.31 -2.75
C ARG A 226 -0.92 18.36 -2.04
N SER A 227 -0.47 17.84 -0.92
CA SER A 227 -1.30 16.94 -0.12
C SER A 227 -2.39 17.71 0.62
N ARG A 228 -3.61 17.18 0.64
CA ARG A 228 -4.71 17.71 1.47
C ARG A 228 -4.39 17.70 2.97
N TYR A 229 -3.43 16.88 3.39
CA TYR A 229 -3.00 16.75 4.78
C TYR A 229 -1.96 17.79 5.18
N LEU A 230 -1.24 18.34 4.18
CA LEU A 230 -0.15 19.31 4.33
C LEU A 230 -0.25 20.35 3.19
N PRO A 231 -1.31 21.18 3.16
CA PRO A 231 -1.61 22.09 2.03
C PRO A 231 -0.54 23.17 1.83
N ASP A 232 0.19 23.52 2.88
CA ASP A 232 1.24 24.53 2.83
C ASP A 232 2.60 23.95 2.38
N VAL A 233 2.74 22.62 2.33
CA VAL A 233 3.97 21.95 1.91
C VAL A 233 3.98 21.82 0.38
N PRO A 234 4.98 22.39 -0.33
CA PRO A 234 5.06 22.35 -1.79
C PRO A 234 5.32 20.94 -2.31
N THR A 235 5.03 20.71 -3.60
CA THR A 235 5.44 19.48 -4.27
C THR A 235 6.91 19.54 -4.67
N MET A 236 7.54 18.38 -4.85
CA MET A 236 8.89 18.29 -5.43
C MET A 236 8.95 18.93 -6.83
N THR A 237 7.87 18.85 -7.60
CA THR A 237 7.75 19.50 -8.92
C THR A 237 7.81 21.04 -8.81
N GLU A 238 7.08 21.64 -7.86
CA GLU A 238 7.12 23.08 -7.59
C GLU A 238 8.52 23.55 -7.18
N LEU A 239 9.31 22.67 -6.57
CA LEU A 239 10.67 22.91 -6.12
C LEU A 239 11.77 22.60 -7.16
N GLY A 240 11.38 22.24 -8.40
CA GLY A 240 12.31 21.98 -9.50
C GLY A 240 12.75 20.51 -9.64
N TYR A 241 12.11 19.58 -8.97
CA TYR A 241 12.40 18.13 -9.02
C TYR A 241 11.24 17.32 -9.62
N PRO A 242 10.84 17.55 -10.88
CA PRO A 242 9.64 16.93 -11.47
C PRO A 242 9.73 15.41 -11.66
N GLN A 243 10.93 14.82 -11.57
CA GLN A 243 11.10 13.36 -11.65
C GLN A 243 10.71 12.66 -10.34
N ILE A 244 10.67 13.40 -9.21
CA ILE A 244 10.18 12.90 -7.92
C ILE A 244 8.67 13.14 -7.85
N GLN A 245 7.93 12.39 -8.67
CA GLN A 245 6.48 12.43 -8.71
C GLN A 245 5.95 11.00 -8.58
N PHE A 246 5.75 10.57 -7.34
CA PHE A 246 5.33 9.22 -7.02
C PHE A 246 4.03 9.23 -6.21
N GLN A 247 3.16 8.28 -6.53
CA GLN A 247 1.96 7.97 -5.76
C GLN A 247 1.91 6.46 -5.56
N GLY A 248 1.85 6.02 -4.32
CA GLY A 248 1.74 4.60 -3.99
C GLY A 248 0.31 4.12 -4.12
N GLN A 249 0.15 2.86 -4.48
CA GLN A 249 -1.15 2.18 -4.47
C GLN A 249 -1.15 1.14 -3.35
N VAL A 250 -2.27 1.02 -2.67
CA VAL A 250 -2.53 0.00 -1.64
C VAL A 250 -3.52 -0.99 -2.23
N CYS A 251 -3.05 -2.19 -2.54
CA CYS A 251 -3.81 -3.18 -3.30
C CYS A 251 -3.88 -4.51 -2.58
N PHE A 252 -5.03 -5.16 -2.66
CA PHE A 252 -5.17 -6.58 -2.36
C PHE A 252 -4.70 -7.41 -3.54
N TYR A 253 -3.93 -8.44 -3.24
CA TYR A 253 -3.34 -9.38 -4.18
C TYR A 253 -3.73 -10.80 -3.86
N GLY A 254 -3.83 -11.64 -4.89
CA GLY A 254 -4.01 -13.07 -4.79
C GLY A 254 -3.13 -13.82 -5.79
N SER A 255 -3.12 -15.15 -5.70
CA SER A 255 -2.53 -15.97 -6.75
C SER A 255 -3.33 -15.83 -8.05
N SER A 256 -2.65 -15.78 -9.20
CA SER A 256 -3.31 -15.82 -10.51
C SER A 256 -4.07 -17.13 -10.76
N LYS A 257 -3.83 -18.15 -9.92
CA LYS A 257 -4.54 -19.45 -9.95
C LYS A 257 -5.89 -19.42 -9.22
N LEU A 258 -6.31 -18.28 -8.65
CA LEU A 258 -7.63 -18.14 -8.05
C LEU A 258 -8.73 -18.45 -9.07
N PRO A 259 -9.72 -19.29 -8.73
CA PRO A 259 -10.91 -19.47 -9.56
C PRO A 259 -11.63 -18.14 -9.80
N ALA A 260 -12.19 -17.94 -10.99
CA ALA A 260 -12.80 -16.67 -11.39
C ALA A 260 -13.98 -16.26 -10.47
N ASP A 261 -14.77 -17.22 -9.99
CA ASP A 261 -15.87 -16.97 -9.06
C ASP A 261 -15.35 -16.56 -7.66
N VAL A 262 -14.23 -17.14 -7.21
CA VAL A 262 -13.55 -16.77 -5.97
C VAL A 262 -13.00 -15.34 -6.07
N LEU A 263 -12.34 -15.01 -7.17
CA LEU A 263 -11.84 -13.66 -7.43
C LEU A 263 -12.98 -12.64 -7.40
N ALA A 264 -14.08 -12.89 -8.11
CA ALA A 264 -15.24 -12.01 -8.13
C ALA A 264 -15.87 -11.81 -6.74
N LYS A 265 -15.93 -12.85 -5.92
CA LYS A 265 -16.40 -12.77 -4.53
C LYS A 265 -15.48 -11.92 -3.66
N LEU A 266 -14.16 -12.13 -3.74
CA LEU A 266 -13.18 -11.31 -3.02
C LEU A 266 -13.28 -9.84 -3.43
N GLN A 267 -13.41 -9.55 -4.73
CA GLN A 267 -13.61 -8.19 -5.24
C GLN A 267 -14.87 -7.55 -4.64
N ALA A 268 -15.98 -8.28 -4.59
CA ALA A 268 -17.23 -7.78 -4.02
C ALA A 268 -17.09 -7.47 -2.52
N ILE A 269 -16.46 -8.36 -1.74
CA ILE A 269 -16.21 -8.20 -0.31
C ILE A 269 -15.35 -6.96 -0.05
N ILE A 270 -14.20 -6.87 -0.74
CA ILE A 270 -13.24 -5.78 -0.55
C ILE A 270 -13.86 -4.45 -0.97
N LYS A 271 -14.51 -4.40 -2.15
CA LYS A 271 -15.20 -3.21 -2.64
C LYS A 271 -16.24 -2.73 -1.63
N LYS A 272 -17.11 -3.63 -1.15
CA LYS A 272 -18.13 -3.30 -0.16
C LYS A 272 -17.49 -2.69 1.10
N ALA A 273 -16.51 -3.38 1.70
CA ALA A 273 -15.86 -2.95 2.93
C ALA A 273 -15.14 -1.60 2.76
N ALA A 274 -14.35 -1.43 1.69
CA ALA A 274 -13.58 -0.22 1.43
C ALA A 274 -14.45 0.98 1.03
N SER A 275 -15.68 0.74 0.56
CA SER A 275 -16.62 1.80 0.17
C SER A 275 -17.50 2.30 1.33
N VAL A 276 -17.44 1.66 2.51
CA VAL A 276 -18.20 2.12 3.69
C VAL A 276 -17.69 3.51 4.11
N PRO A 277 -18.57 4.54 4.25
CA PRO A 277 -18.14 5.90 4.59
C PRO A 277 -17.29 5.99 5.86
N ALA A 278 -17.59 5.19 6.88
CA ALA A 278 -16.79 5.15 8.10
C ALA A 278 -15.38 4.56 7.88
N VAL A 279 -15.22 3.60 6.96
CA VAL A 279 -13.92 3.04 6.57
C VAL A 279 -13.14 4.08 5.78
N GLN A 280 -13.76 4.72 4.80
CA GLN A 280 -13.12 5.80 4.02
C GLN A 280 -12.67 6.94 4.93
N LYS A 281 -13.52 7.36 5.88
CA LYS A 281 -13.12 8.36 6.87
C LYS A 281 -11.90 7.91 7.68
N LYS A 282 -11.87 6.67 8.17
CA LYS A 282 -10.70 6.14 8.91
C LYS A 282 -9.43 6.13 8.04
N LEU A 283 -9.53 5.75 6.75
CA LEU A 283 -8.40 5.80 5.82
C LEU A 283 -7.90 7.24 5.63
N ILE A 284 -8.81 8.21 5.48
CA ILE A 284 -8.47 9.63 5.40
C ILE A 284 -7.81 10.11 6.70
N ASP A 285 -8.38 9.78 7.86
CA ASP A 285 -7.87 10.21 9.17
C ASP A 285 -6.42 9.75 9.42
N VAL A 286 -6.01 8.62 8.81
CA VAL A 286 -4.64 8.09 8.91
C VAL A 286 -3.73 8.50 7.74
N GLY A 287 -4.16 9.36 6.83
CA GLY A 287 -3.31 9.90 5.75
C GLY A 287 -3.35 9.11 4.44
N LEU A 288 -4.32 8.21 4.27
CA LEU A 288 -4.59 7.52 3.00
C LEU A 288 -5.69 8.23 2.21
N GLU A 289 -5.61 8.14 0.90
CA GLU A 289 -6.63 8.65 -0.02
C GLU A 289 -7.46 7.47 -0.53
N PRO A 290 -8.73 7.30 -0.09
CA PRO A 290 -9.56 6.21 -0.57
C PRO A 290 -9.72 6.26 -2.09
N ASP A 291 -9.38 5.16 -2.74
CA ASP A 291 -9.52 4.97 -4.19
C ASP A 291 -9.80 3.49 -4.44
N VAL A 292 -11.08 3.16 -4.64
CA VAL A 292 -11.53 1.78 -4.74
C VAL A 292 -11.71 1.39 -6.19
N SER A 293 -10.86 0.48 -6.68
CA SER A 293 -10.96 -0.12 -8.00
C SER A 293 -10.87 -1.64 -7.91
N VAL A 294 -11.78 -2.34 -8.58
CA VAL A 294 -11.81 -3.80 -8.72
C VAL A 294 -11.65 -4.21 -10.19
N ASP A 295 -11.29 -3.29 -11.06
CA ASP A 295 -11.02 -3.55 -12.48
C ASP A 295 -9.61 -4.15 -12.63
N THR A 296 -9.50 -5.47 -12.52
CA THR A 296 -8.23 -6.20 -12.62
C THR A 296 -7.48 -5.92 -13.93
N PRO A 297 -8.11 -5.89 -15.12
CA PRO A 297 -7.43 -5.50 -16.35
C PRO A 297 -6.85 -4.08 -16.30
N ALA A 298 -7.60 -3.10 -15.79
CA ALA A 298 -7.11 -1.72 -15.66
C ALA A 298 -5.95 -1.63 -14.66
N LEU A 299 -6.04 -2.30 -13.50
CA LEU A 299 -4.96 -2.35 -12.52
C LEU A 299 -3.68 -2.97 -13.10
N LEU A 300 -3.81 -4.05 -13.88
CA LEU A 300 -2.68 -4.68 -14.56
C LEU A 300 -2.05 -3.74 -15.58
N ALA A 301 -2.84 -3.01 -16.35
CA ALA A 301 -2.35 -2.04 -17.34
C ALA A 301 -1.60 -0.89 -16.63
N GLU A 302 -2.13 -0.37 -15.53
CA GLU A 302 -1.45 0.63 -14.69
C GLU A 302 -0.11 0.10 -14.16
N HIS A 303 -0.06 -1.13 -13.64
CA HIS A 303 1.17 -1.73 -13.12
C HIS A 303 2.22 -1.92 -14.23
N LYS A 304 1.83 -2.34 -15.42
CA LYS A 304 2.74 -2.44 -16.58
C LYS A 304 3.33 -1.08 -16.94
N LEU A 305 2.51 -0.03 -16.98
CA LEU A 305 2.96 1.33 -17.27
C LEU A 305 3.93 1.86 -16.20
N LEU A 306 3.61 1.64 -14.91
CA LEU A 306 4.49 2.00 -13.80
C LEU A 306 5.82 1.24 -13.86
N SER A 307 5.79 -0.07 -14.14
CA SER A 307 7.01 -0.88 -14.28
C SER A 307 7.92 -0.36 -15.40
N GLN A 308 7.36 0.00 -16.57
CA GLN A 308 8.13 0.59 -17.67
C GLN A 308 8.76 1.93 -17.29
N ARG A 309 8.00 2.81 -16.63
CA ARG A 309 8.50 4.09 -16.10
C ARG A 309 9.66 3.87 -15.12
N ASN A 310 9.47 2.95 -14.18
CA ASN A 310 10.45 2.68 -13.13
C ASN A 310 11.71 2.01 -13.68
N ALA A 311 11.59 1.14 -14.69
CA ALA A 311 12.75 0.60 -15.41
C ALA A 311 13.60 1.71 -16.05
N ALA A 312 12.97 2.74 -16.62
CA ALA A 312 13.68 3.89 -17.16
C ALA A 312 14.40 4.71 -16.05
N ILE A 313 13.79 4.83 -14.86
CA ILE A 313 14.41 5.48 -13.69
C ILE A 313 15.61 4.66 -13.21
N VAL A 314 15.45 3.35 -13.02
CA VAL A 314 16.53 2.44 -12.61
C VAL A 314 17.73 2.57 -13.53
N LYS A 315 17.49 2.53 -14.86
CA LYS A 315 18.55 2.70 -15.85
C LYS A 315 19.20 4.09 -15.81
N LYS A 316 18.38 5.16 -15.70
CA LYS A 316 18.87 6.55 -15.73
C LYS A 316 19.76 6.89 -14.53
N PHE A 317 19.41 6.39 -13.35
CA PHE A 317 20.09 6.69 -12.09
C PHE A 317 21.02 5.56 -11.62
N ASP A 318 21.28 4.57 -12.49
CA ASP A 318 22.15 3.42 -12.22
C ASP A 318 21.86 2.75 -10.87
N ILE A 319 20.59 2.51 -10.60
CA ILE A 319 20.15 1.86 -9.34
C ILE A 319 20.52 0.39 -9.43
N GLN A 320 21.57 0.00 -8.70
CA GLN A 320 22.10 -1.36 -8.74
C GLN A 320 21.23 -2.33 -7.96
N PRO A 321 21.06 -3.56 -8.47
CA PRO A 321 20.47 -4.65 -7.69
C PRO A 321 21.34 -4.96 -6.46
N ASN A 322 20.70 -5.18 -5.32
CA ASN A 322 21.35 -5.71 -4.11
C ASN A 322 21.31 -7.24 -4.12
#